data_38849134d986deaede333defdca517ed
#
_entry.id   38849134d986deaede333defdca517ed
#
_cell.length_a   1.000
_cell.length_b   1.000
_cell.length_c   1.000
_cell.angle_alpha   90.00
_cell.angle_beta   90.00
_cell.angle_gamma   90.00
#
_symmetry.space_group_name_H-M   'P 1'
#
loop_
_entity.id
_entity.type
_entity.pdbx_description
1 polymer ?
#
loop_
_entity_poly.entity_id
_entity_poly.type
_entity_poly.pdbx_seq_one_letter_code
_entity_poly.pdbx_strand_id
1 'polypeptide(L)'
;MKIALVGATGMVGNVMLQVLAERNFEMTELIPVASERSVGKHISFKNKEYTIVSLQDAVNKQPDIALFSAGGDTSLEWAPKFAAVGTTVIDNSSAWRMDPEKKLVVPEINGDVLSNNDKIIANPNCSTIQLVMALAPLHKEYTMKRVVISTYQSVSGTGVKAVQQLENEEAGIEGEMVYPHPIGRNALPHCDVFLENGYTKEEMKLVKEPKKILGDDRFSITATAVRIPTAGGHSEAVNVQFEHDFEIEKVRKLLRESPGVIVQDNVKENIYPMPITAHQKDEVFVGRIRRDESQENSLNLWIVSDNLRKGAATNAVQIAEYL
;
A
#
# COMPACT_ATOMS: atom_id res chain seq x y z
N MET A 1 23.34 -4.16 10.28
CA MET A 1 22.27 -3.15 10.29
C MET A 1 21.25 -3.50 11.37
N LYS A 2 20.89 -2.55 12.25
CA LYS A 2 19.83 -2.71 13.27
C LYS A 2 18.51 -2.20 12.70
N ILE A 3 17.45 -2.99 12.81
CA ILE A 3 16.12 -2.64 12.30
C ILE A 3 15.15 -2.53 13.47
N ALA A 4 14.52 -1.37 13.65
CA ALA A 4 13.35 -1.24 14.52
C ALA A 4 12.07 -1.48 13.72
N LEU A 5 11.15 -2.28 14.26
CA LEU A 5 9.82 -2.49 13.68
C LEU A 5 8.77 -1.94 14.65
N VAL A 6 8.27 -0.76 14.37
CA VAL A 6 7.26 -0.07 15.19
C VAL A 6 5.86 -0.50 14.74
N GLY A 7 5.10 -1.08 15.68
CA GLY A 7 3.83 -1.74 15.38
C GLY A 7 3.98 -3.24 15.08
N ALA A 8 5.02 -3.88 15.64
CA ALA A 8 5.40 -5.26 15.36
C ALA A 8 4.29 -6.31 15.62
N THR A 9 3.33 -6.02 16.49
CA THR A 9 2.20 -6.90 16.82
C THR A 9 0.96 -6.67 15.96
N GLY A 10 1.00 -5.65 15.09
CA GLY A 10 -0.10 -5.34 14.18
C GLY A 10 -0.10 -6.24 12.93
N MET A 11 -1.20 -6.21 12.17
CA MET A 11 -1.36 -7.02 10.95
C MET A 11 -0.24 -6.74 9.94
N VAL A 12 0.00 -5.48 9.60
CA VAL A 12 1.08 -5.09 8.68
C VAL A 12 2.47 -5.37 9.27
N GLY A 13 2.66 -5.16 10.59
CA GLY A 13 3.92 -5.49 11.28
C GLY A 13 4.28 -6.97 11.16
N ASN A 14 3.31 -7.86 11.33
CA ASN A 14 3.51 -9.31 11.12
C ASN A 14 3.87 -9.63 9.66
N VAL A 15 3.23 -9.00 8.69
CA VAL A 15 3.57 -9.17 7.27
C VAL A 15 4.98 -8.61 6.97
N MET A 16 5.37 -7.48 7.58
CA MET A 16 6.76 -6.96 7.47
C MET A 16 7.79 -7.97 7.96
N LEU A 17 7.53 -8.65 9.10
CA LEU A 17 8.41 -9.73 9.58
C LEU A 17 8.51 -10.87 8.56
N GLN A 18 7.39 -11.30 8.00
CA GLN A 18 7.38 -12.34 6.97
C GLN A 18 8.19 -11.92 5.75
N VAL A 19 7.95 -10.73 5.21
CA VAL A 19 8.65 -10.19 4.04
C VAL A 19 10.15 -10.04 4.30
N LEU A 20 10.56 -9.52 5.46
CA LEU A 20 11.98 -9.45 5.86
C LEU A 20 12.64 -10.84 5.91
N ALA A 21 11.89 -11.88 6.33
CA ALA A 21 12.39 -13.24 6.35
C ALA A 21 12.50 -13.86 4.95
N GLU A 22 11.45 -13.73 4.12
CA GLU A 22 11.36 -14.26 2.76
C GLU A 22 12.42 -13.65 1.84
N ARG A 23 12.64 -12.34 1.96
CA ARG A 23 13.64 -11.60 1.19
C ARG A 23 15.07 -11.75 1.74
N ASN A 24 15.24 -12.52 2.82
CA ASN A 24 16.52 -12.66 3.48
C ASN A 24 17.21 -11.33 3.81
N PHE A 25 16.42 -10.34 4.20
CA PHE A 25 16.92 -9.01 4.50
C PHE A 25 18.09 -9.08 5.49
N GLU A 26 19.23 -8.44 5.15
CA GLU A 26 20.46 -8.48 5.97
C GLU A 26 20.33 -7.55 7.17
N MET A 27 20.23 -8.13 8.36
CA MET A 27 20.19 -7.39 9.61
C MET A 27 21.00 -8.09 10.71
N THR A 28 21.59 -7.31 11.59
CA THR A 28 22.34 -7.81 12.76
C THR A 28 21.46 -7.88 14.01
N GLU A 29 20.45 -7.00 14.12
CA GLU A 29 19.53 -6.94 15.27
C GLU A 29 18.13 -6.52 14.78
N LEU A 30 17.10 -7.23 15.25
CA LEU A 30 15.71 -6.83 15.16
C LEU A 30 15.27 -6.23 16.51
N ILE A 31 14.68 -5.05 16.48
CA ILE A 31 14.14 -4.34 17.65
C ILE A 31 12.63 -4.21 17.48
N PRO A 32 11.82 -5.18 17.95
CA PRO A 32 10.38 -5.08 17.86
C PRO A 32 9.83 -4.07 18.85
N VAL A 33 8.97 -3.18 18.38
CA VAL A 33 8.34 -2.13 19.16
C VAL A 33 6.83 -2.22 19.04
N ALA A 34 6.12 -2.14 20.14
CA ALA A 34 4.66 -2.13 20.16
C ALA A 34 4.15 -1.21 21.31
N SER A 35 2.81 -1.21 21.52
CA SER A 35 2.21 -0.43 22.60
C SER A 35 2.72 -0.90 23.98
N GLU A 36 2.65 -0.02 24.98
CA GLU A 36 3.06 -0.30 26.36
C GLU A 36 2.48 -1.61 26.94
N ARG A 37 1.26 -2.00 26.52
CA ARG A 37 0.63 -3.26 26.92
C ARG A 37 1.37 -4.52 26.43
N SER A 38 2.23 -4.36 25.44
CA SER A 38 2.97 -5.45 24.80
C SER A 38 4.45 -5.44 25.18
N VAL A 39 4.95 -4.40 25.82
CA VAL A 39 6.35 -4.33 26.28
C VAL A 39 6.67 -5.50 27.22
N GLY A 40 7.82 -6.13 27.02
CA GLY A 40 8.27 -7.33 27.74
C GLY A 40 7.73 -8.65 27.21
N LYS A 41 6.71 -8.64 26.33
CA LYS A 41 6.28 -9.86 25.60
C LYS A 41 7.29 -10.21 24.51
N HIS A 42 7.20 -11.42 24.00
CA HIS A 42 8.09 -11.90 22.96
C HIS A 42 7.39 -12.06 21.61
N ILE A 43 8.14 -11.86 20.55
CA ILE A 43 7.77 -12.27 19.20
C ILE A 43 8.82 -13.20 18.63
N SER A 44 8.41 -14.18 17.82
CA SER A 44 9.32 -15.09 17.14
C SER A 44 9.65 -14.58 15.73
N PHE A 45 10.95 -14.55 15.38
CA PHE A 45 11.41 -14.21 14.03
C PHE A 45 12.65 -15.04 13.68
N LYS A 46 12.63 -15.73 12.52
CA LYS A 46 13.70 -16.63 12.07
C LYS A 46 14.18 -17.59 13.17
N ASN A 47 13.23 -18.24 13.87
CA ASN A 47 13.49 -19.19 14.97
C ASN A 47 14.21 -18.60 16.20
N LYS A 48 14.15 -17.28 16.38
CA LYS A 48 14.66 -16.58 17.58
C LYS A 48 13.55 -15.79 18.22
N GLU A 49 13.60 -15.71 19.55
CA GLU A 49 12.70 -14.87 20.33
C GLU A 49 13.29 -13.49 20.52
N TYR A 50 12.46 -12.47 20.34
CA TYR A 50 12.81 -11.06 20.52
C TYR A 50 11.85 -10.41 21.48
N THR A 51 12.39 -9.72 22.49
CA THR A 51 11.56 -8.99 23.47
C THR A 51 11.09 -7.68 22.88
N ILE A 52 9.79 -7.41 22.98
CA ILE A 52 9.18 -6.14 22.59
C ILE A 52 9.63 -5.05 23.55
N VAL A 53 10.12 -3.95 22.99
CA VAL A 53 10.57 -2.79 23.77
C VAL A 53 9.64 -1.60 23.57
N SER A 54 9.80 -0.57 24.41
CA SER A 54 9.10 0.72 24.26
C SER A 54 9.68 1.52 23.08
N LEU A 55 8.93 2.52 22.61
CA LEU A 55 9.42 3.48 21.60
C LEU A 55 10.69 4.21 22.08
N GLN A 56 10.71 4.64 23.34
CA GLN A 56 11.88 5.33 23.90
C GLN A 56 13.12 4.44 23.97
N ASP A 57 12.96 3.17 24.37
CA ASP A 57 14.07 2.21 24.40
C ASP A 57 14.61 1.93 23.01
N ALA A 58 13.71 1.86 22.02
CA ALA A 58 14.10 1.67 20.63
C ALA A 58 14.91 2.86 20.08
N VAL A 59 14.50 4.11 20.37
CA VAL A 59 15.27 5.33 20.05
C VAL A 59 16.66 5.28 20.70
N ASN A 60 16.74 4.89 21.98
CA ASN A 60 18.01 4.80 22.72
C ASN A 60 18.97 3.74 22.11
N LYS A 61 18.44 2.72 21.45
CA LYS A 61 19.24 1.70 20.75
C LYS A 61 19.82 2.17 19.40
N GLN A 62 19.39 3.35 18.93
CA GLN A 62 19.85 3.96 17.68
C GLN A 62 19.85 2.97 16.50
N PRO A 63 18.67 2.49 16.05
CA PRO A 63 18.60 1.62 14.89
C PRO A 63 19.02 2.36 13.61
N ASP A 64 19.55 1.64 12.64
CA ASP A 64 19.89 2.20 11.33
C ASP A 64 18.62 2.56 10.55
N ILE A 65 17.63 1.66 10.57
CA ILE A 65 16.33 1.83 9.91
C ILE A 65 15.21 1.56 10.92
N ALA A 66 14.12 2.31 10.81
CA ALA A 66 12.88 2.04 11.54
C ALA A 66 11.69 1.95 10.57
N LEU A 67 11.06 0.77 10.52
CA LEU A 67 9.83 0.53 9.78
C LEU A 67 8.64 0.85 10.67
N PHE A 68 7.83 1.84 10.31
CA PHE A 68 6.70 2.32 11.09
C PHE A 68 5.36 1.82 10.54
N SER A 69 4.60 1.15 11.39
CA SER A 69 3.21 0.73 11.12
C SER A 69 2.35 0.84 12.39
N ALA A 70 2.33 2.02 13.03
CA ALA A 70 1.67 2.26 14.31
C ALA A 70 0.70 3.46 14.29
N GLY A 71 0.29 3.91 13.09
CA GLY A 71 -0.64 5.02 12.90
C GLY A 71 0.02 6.40 12.83
N GLY A 72 -0.74 7.38 12.34
CA GLY A 72 -0.23 8.72 12.05
C GLY A 72 0.24 9.49 13.27
N ASP A 73 -0.51 9.48 14.36
CA ASP A 73 -0.17 10.22 15.57
C ASP A 73 1.16 9.73 16.18
N THR A 74 1.34 8.40 16.25
CA THR A 74 2.61 7.81 16.69
C THR A 74 3.76 8.20 15.76
N SER A 75 3.52 8.22 14.44
CA SER A 75 4.54 8.61 13.48
C SER A 75 4.92 10.08 13.60
N LEU A 76 3.95 10.99 13.71
CA LEU A 76 4.21 12.42 13.89
C LEU A 76 5.03 12.71 15.14
N GLU A 77 4.76 11.99 16.24
CA GLU A 77 5.50 12.17 17.49
C GLU A 77 6.89 11.56 17.46
N TRP A 78 7.03 10.32 16.94
CA TRP A 78 8.24 9.52 17.14
C TRP A 78 9.18 9.47 15.94
N ALA A 79 8.70 9.58 14.70
CA ALA A 79 9.59 9.55 13.54
C ALA A 79 10.68 10.65 13.60
N PRO A 80 10.38 11.90 14.02
CA PRO A 80 11.43 12.92 14.24
C PRO A 80 12.45 12.55 15.31
N LYS A 81 12.02 11.87 16.39
CA LYS A 81 12.92 11.43 17.47
C LYS A 81 13.91 10.36 16.99
N PHE A 82 13.42 9.40 16.17
CA PHE A 82 14.29 8.42 15.52
C PHE A 82 15.25 9.09 14.52
N ALA A 83 14.74 10.00 13.70
CA ALA A 83 15.55 10.74 12.73
C ALA A 83 16.67 11.57 13.43
N ALA A 84 16.39 12.15 14.59
CA ALA A 84 17.35 12.96 15.37
C ALA A 84 18.55 12.14 15.88
N VAL A 85 18.41 10.83 16.07
CA VAL A 85 19.51 9.93 16.44
C VAL A 85 20.18 9.26 15.23
N GLY A 86 19.86 9.71 14.00
CA GLY A 86 20.46 9.23 12.76
C GLY A 86 19.70 8.11 12.04
N THR A 87 18.64 7.57 12.65
CA THR A 87 17.80 6.52 12.06
C THR A 87 17.08 7.01 10.82
N THR A 88 17.03 6.21 9.74
CA THR A 88 16.13 6.44 8.63
C THR A 88 14.79 5.77 8.91
N VAL A 89 13.72 6.54 8.94
CA VAL A 89 12.35 6.09 9.18
C VAL A 89 11.63 5.87 7.86
N ILE A 90 11.02 4.70 7.69
CA ILE A 90 10.11 4.40 6.57
C ILE A 90 8.72 4.25 7.17
N ASP A 91 7.85 5.23 6.89
CA ASP A 91 6.54 5.35 7.54
C ASP A 91 5.40 4.88 6.63
N ASN A 92 4.66 3.88 7.10
CA ASN A 92 3.50 3.35 6.40
C ASN A 92 2.18 4.11 6.69
N SER A 93 2.21 5.09 7.59
CA SER A 93 1.04 5.94 7.86
C SER A 93 0.85 7.02 6.82
N SER A 94 -0.24 7.78 6.91
CA SER A 94 -0.48 8.93 6.02
C SER A 94 0.20 10.22 6.49
N ALA A 95 0.92 10.20 7.61
CA ALA A 95 1.41 11.41 8.29
C ALA A 95 2.31 12.28 7.40
N TRP A 96 3.21 11.68 6.66
CA TRP A 96 4.26 12.36 5.89
C TRP A 96 4.05 12.36 4.38
N ARG A 97 3.03 11.63 3.88
CA ARG A 97 2.86 11.39 2.44
C ARG A 97 2.76 12.67 1.62
N MET A 98 2.03 13.67 2.13
CA MET A 98 1.83 14.94 1.43
C MET A 98 2.73 16.08 1.94
N ASP A 99 3.64 15.82 2.88
CA ASP A 99 4.68 16.77 3.27
C ASP A 99 5.63 17.00 2.08
N PRO A 100 5.82 18.25 1.63
CA PRO A 100 6.63 18.55 0.43
C PRO A 100 8.13 18.22 0.61
N GLU A 101 8.62 18.17 1.85
CA GLU A 101 10.02 17.85 2.16
C GLU A 101 10.27 16.36 2.30
N LYS A 102 9.22 15.53 2.38
CA LYS A 102 9.35 14.08 2.56
C LYS A 102 9.09 13.36 1.25
N LYS A 103 9.92 12.38 0.94
CA LYS A 103 9.78 11.56 -0.27
C LYS A 103 8.64 10.55 -0.08
N LEU A 104 7.82 10.38 -1.11
CA LEU A 104 6.76 9.38 -1.20
C LEU A 104 7.18 8.37 -2.27
N VAL A 105 7.48 7.12 -1.88
CA VAL A 105 8.31 6.25 -2.72
C VAL A 105 7.65 4.91 -3.03
N VAL A 106 7.66 4.56 -4.30
CA VAL A 106 7.49 3.20 -4.83
C VAL A 106 8.79 2.87 -5.55
N PRO A 107 9.64 1.97 -5.03
CA PRO A 107 11.01 1.77 -5.52
C PRO A 107 11.12 1.50 -7.01
N GLU A 108 10.20 0.75 -7.59
CA GLU A 108 10.18 0.43 -9.02
C GLU A 108 9.87 1.64 -9.92
N ILE A 109 9.36 2.74 -9.36
CA ILE A 109 8.92 3.92 -10.12
C ILE A 109 9.84 5.11 -9.89
N ASN A 110 10.10 5.44 -8.63
CA ASN A 110 10.82 6.63 -8.24
C ASN A 110 11.83 6.40 -7.10
N GLY A 111 12.41 5.20 -6.99
CA GLY A 111 13.42 4.91 -5.98
C GLY A 111 14.66 5.81 -6.07
N ASP A 112 14.98 6.27 -7.27
CA ASP A 112 16.08 7.17 -7.57
C ASP A 112 15.97 8.58 -6.96
N VAL A 113 14.80 8.98 -6.45
CA VAL A 113 14.65 10.26 -5.73
C VAL A 113 15.22 10.21 -4.31
N LEU A 114 15.54 9.01 -3.80
CA LEU A 114 16.08 8.81 -2.45
C LEU A 114 17.57 9.19 -2.36
N SER A 115 17.92 9.73 -1.20
CA SER A 115 19.29 10.07 -0.83
C SER A 115 19.57 9.72 0.62
N ASN A 116 20.83 9.62 1.01
CA ASN A 116 21.24 9.37 2.40
C ASN A 116 20.79 10.46 3.40
N ASN A 117 20.34 11.61 2.89
CA ASN A 117 19.82 12.71 3.71
C ASN A 117 18.34 12.57 4.06
N ASP A 118 17.62 11.67 3.38
CA ASP A 118 16.21 11.44 3.63
C ASP A 118 16.03 10.61 4.90
N LYS A 119 15.74 11.26 6.02
CA LYS A 119 15.59 10.61 7.34
C LYS A 119 14.15 10.18 7.65
N ILE A 120 13.16 10.69 6.94
CA ILE A 120 11.77 10.24 7.02
C ILE A 120 11.27 10.07 5.59
N ILE A 121 10.93 8.83 5.24
CA ILE A 121 10.46 8.43 3.92
C ILE A 121 9.03 7.90 4.07
N ALA A 122 8.11 8.39 3.28
CA ALA A 122 6.72 7.95 3.31
C ALA A 122 6.48 6.77 2.36
N ASN A 123 5.83 5.73 2.88
CA ASN A 123 5.29 4.62 2.11
C ASN A 123 3.87 4.98 1.67
N PRO A 124 3.52 4.88 0.37
CA PRO A 124 2.22 5.32 -0.13
C PRO A 124 1.04 4.48 0.39
N ASN A 125 -0.17 4.97 0.10
CA ASN A 125 -1.41 4.21 0.34
C ASN A 125 -1.43 2.92 -0.48
N CYS A 126 -2.04 1.87 0.05
CA CYS A 126 -2.07 0.54 -0.57
C CYS A 126 -2.68 0.55 -1.97
N SER A 127 -3.80 1.24 -2.15
CA SER A 127 -4.43 1.40 -3.47
C SER A 127 -3.60 2.29 -4.38
N THR A 128 -2.96 3.34 -3.86
CA THR A 128 -2.04 4.17 -4.65
C THR A 128 -0.87 3.37 -5.22
N ILE A 129 -0.25 2.50 -4.42
CA ILE A 129 0.92 1.71 -4.88
C ILE A 129 0.54 0.86 -6.09
N GLN A 130 -0.52 0.06 -6.00
CA GLN A 130 -0.92 -0.81 -7.11
C GLN A 130 -1.35 -0.02 -8.35
N LEU A 131 -2.03 1.12 -8.15
CA LEU A 131 -2.44 2.01 -9.24
C LEU A 131 -1.23 2.55 -10.02
N VAL A 132 -0.26 3.14 -9.31
CA VAL A 132 0.90 3.76 -9.98
C VAL A 132 1.84 2.73 -10.59
N MET A 133 1.94 1.51 -10.04
CA MET A 133 2.68 0.41 -10.64
C MET A 133 2.15 0.05 -12.03
N ALA A 134 0.84 0.07 -12.23
CA ALA A 134 0.23 -0.17 -13.54
C ALA A 134 0.25 1.06 -14.45
N LEU A 135 0.08 2.27 -13.90
CA LEU A 135 -0.07 3.47 -14.72
C LEU A 135 1.24 4.18 -15.07
N ALA A 136 2.29 4.08 -14.26
CA ALA A 136 3.56 4.77 -14.52
C ALA A 136 4.18 4.45 -15.89
N PRO A 137 4.31 3.18 -16.32
CA PRO A 137 4.85 2.85 -17.64
C PRO A 137 3.97 3.38 -18.78
N LEU A 138 2.66 3.41 -18.59
CA LEU A 138 1.71 3.92 -19.58
C LEU A 138 1.73 5.46 -19.64
N HIS A 139 1.87 6.12 -18.48
CA HIS A 139 2.01 7.56 -18.39
C HIS A 139 3.27 8.06 -19.09
N LYS A 140 4.37 7.37 -18.87
CA LYS A 140 5.67 7.69 -19.53
C LYS A 140 5.58 7.61 -21.06
N GLU A 141 4.81 6.68 -21.59
CA GLU A 141 4.70 6.44 -23.04
C GLU A 141 3.60 7.29 -23.69
N TYR A 142 2.44 7.43 -23.04
CA TYR A 142 1.23 7.99 -23.68
C TYR A 142 0.73 9.28 -23.04
N THR A 143 1.27 9.72 -21.91
CA THR A 143 0.89 10.91 -21.14
C THR A 143 -0.59 10.90 -20.71
N MET A 144 -0.83 10.64 -19.44
CA MET A 144 -2.20 10.64 -18.88
C MET A 144 -2.81 12.04 -18.88
N LYS A 145 -4.09 12.12 -19.21
CA LYS A 145 -4.93 13.34 -19.11
C LYS A 145 -5.95 13.23 -17.97
N ARG A 146 -6.60 12.07 -17.87
CA ARG A 146 -7.65 11.84 -16.90
C ARG A 146 -7.67 10.39 -16.44
N VAL A 147 -7.88 10.18 -15.14
CA VAL A 147 -8.04 8.85 -14.54
C VAL A 147 -9.31 8.82 -13.70
N VAL A 148 -10.13 7.80 -13.90
CA VAL A 148 -11.31 7.49 -13.08
C VAL A 148 -11.08 6.14 -12.44
N ILE A 149 -11.23 6.08 -11.12
CA ILE A 149 -10.92 4.91 -10.32
C ILE A 149 -12.14 4.52 -9.49
N SER A 150 -12.52 3.26 -9.53
CA SER A 150 -13.38 2.65 -8.51
C SER A 150 -12.59 1.55 -7.83
N THR A 151 -12.36 1.67 -6.53
CA THR A 151 -11.65 0.63 -5.78
C THR A 151 -12.64 -0.33 -5.13
N TYR A 152 -12.23 -1.59 -5.01
CA TYR A 152 -12.92 -2.66 -4.33
C TYR A 152 -11.96 -3.21 -3.27
N GLN A 153 -12.05 -2.63 -2.05
CA GLN A 153 -11.05 -2.83 -1.02
C GLN A 153 -11.46 -3.90 -0.01
N SER A 154 -10.55 -4.80 0.30
CA SER A 154 -10.75 -5.81 1.34
C SER A 154 -10.81 -5.19 2.74
N VAL A 155 -11.48 -5.88 3.65
CA VAL A 155 -11.63 -5.45 5.06
C VAL A 155 -10.30 -5.39 5.81
N SER A 156 -9.30 -6.17 5.38
CA SER A 156 -7.95 -6.17 5.99
C SER A 156 -7.26 -4.78 5.94
N GLY A 157 -7.63 -3.92 4.98
CA GLY A 157 -7.16 -2.53 4.93
C GLY A 157 -7.60 -1.67 6.11
N THR A 158 -8.66 -2.05 6.82
CA THR A 158 -9.13 -1.40 8.06
C THR A 158 -8.51 -2.04 9.32
N GLY A 159 -7.98 -3.27 9.20
CA GLY A 159 -7.28 -3.96 10.28
C GLY A 159 -8.04 -5.16 10.85
N VAL A 160 -7.47 -5.77 11.89
CA VAL A 160 -7.93 -7.05 12.48
C VAL A 160 -9.41 -7.00 12.89
N LYS A 161 -9.87 -5.90 13.49
CA LYS A 161 -11.27 -5.79 13.95
C LYS A 161 -12.27 -5.85 12.79
N ALA A 162 -11.93 -5.30 11.63
CA ALA A 162 -12.80 -5.34 10.47
C ALA A 162 -12.85 -6.75 9.82
N VAL A 163 -11.74 -7.47 9.85
CA VAL A 163 -11.71 -8.88 9.47
C VAL A 163 -12.60 -9.69 10.41
N GLN A 164 -12.47 -9.48 11.72
CA GLN A 164 -13.30 -10.15 12.72
C GLN A 164 -14.79 -9.83 12.57
N GLN A 165 -15.15 -8.57 12.21
CA GLN A 165 -16.55 -8.23 11.92
C GLN A 165 -17.07 -9.05 10.75
N LEU A 166 -16.32 -9.16 9.65
CA LEU A 166 -16.73 -9.97 8.48
C LEU A 166 -16.92 -11.44 8.87
N GLU A 167 -15.95 -12.03 9.56
CA GLU A 167 -16.01 -13.43 10.03
C GLU A 167 -17.23 -13.68 10.94
N ASN A 168 -17.50 -12.76 11.86
CA ASN A 168 -18.67 -12.85 12.74
C ASN A 168 -19.98 -12.79 11.95
N GLU A 169 -20.10 -11.85 11.01
CA GLU A 169 -21.30 -11.70 10.17
C GLU A 169 -21.52 -12.95 9.29
N GLU A 170 -20.47 -13.53 8.72
CA GLU A 170 -20.53 -14.77 7.93
C GLU A 170 -20.95 -15.99 8.79
N ALA A 171 -20.51 -16.02 10.05
CA ALA A 171 -20.87 -17.07 11.00
C ALA A 171 -22.23 -16.84 11.68
N GLY A 172 -22.89 -15.69 11.46
CA GLY A 172 -24.14 -15.33 12.14
C GLY A 172 -23.95 -15.01 13.64
N ILE A 173 -22.76 -14.55 14.02
CA ILE A 173 -22.39 -14.19 15.40
C ILE A 173 -22.50 -12.67 15.56
N GLU A 174 -23.19 -12.20 16.61
CA GLU A 174 -23.16 -10.79 16.98
C GLU A 174 -21.77 -10.40 17.51
N GLY A 175 -21.26 -9.24 17.06
CA GLY A 175 -19.94 -8.76 17.44
C GLY A 175 -19.79 -7.24 17.32
N GLU A 176 -18.59 -6.75 17.62
CA GLU A 176 -18.25 -5.32 17.47
C GLU A 176 -18.33 -4.92 16.00
N MET A 177 -19.08 -3.86 15.70
CA MET A 177 -19.17 -3.26 14.37
C MET A 177 -18.10 -2.17 14.21
N VAL A 178 -17.20 -2.36 13.26
CA VAL A 178 -16.18 -1.37 12.86
C VAL A 178 -16.74 -0.46 11.77
N TYR A 179 -17.53 -1.01 10.87
CA TYR A 179 -18.24 -0.25 9.84
C TYR A 179 -19.62 0.18 10.33
N PRO A 180 -20.16 1.29 9.80
CA PRO A 180 -21.50 1.77 10.18
C PRO A 180 -22.63 0.86 9.69
N HIS A 181 -22.35 -0.06 8.77
CA HIS A 181 -23.29 -1.02 8.20
C HIS A 181 -22.65 -2.41 8.11
N PRO A 182 -23.46 -3.49 8.06
CA PRO A 182 -22.94 -4.83 7.80
C PRO A 182 -22.14 -4.87 6.51
N ILE A 183 -21.00 -5.57 6.55
CA ILE A 183 -20.12 -5.74 5.39
C ILE A 183 -20.34 -7.09 4.70
N GLY A 184 -20.77 -8.12 5.43
CA GLY A 184 -21.06 -9.43 4.88
C GLY A 184 -22.13 -9.35 3.79
N ARG A 185 -21.85 -9.86 2.59
CA ARG A 185 -22.72 -9.81 1.40
C ARG A 185 -23.13 -8.40 0.98
N ASN A 186 -22.30 -7.40 1.26
CA ASN A 186 -22.59 -5.99 1.01
C ASN A 186 -21.38 -5.28 0.37
N ALA A 187 -21.61 -4.08 -0.17
CA ALA A 187 -20.57 -3.18 -0.67
C ALA A 187 -20.81 -1.80 -0.06
N LEU A 188 -19.82 -1.25 0.65
CA LEU A 188 -19.93 0.03 1.32
C LEU A 188 -19.10 1.07 0.54
N PRO A 189 -19.71 2.05 -0.14
CA PRO A 189 -18.99 3.12 -0.84
C PRO A 189 -18.44 4.14 0.17
N HIS A 190 -17.65 3.66 1.12
CA HIS A 190 -17.16 4.43 2.26
C HIS A 190 -15.89 3.78 2.82
N CYS A 191 -14.75 4.41 2.55
CA CYS A 191 -13.45 4.07 3.14
C CYS A 191 -12.86 5.34 3.76
N ASP A 192 -12.52 5.30 5.06
CA ASP A 192 -12.05 6.46 5.84
C ASP A 192 -13.16 7.53 6.03
N VAL A 193 -12.85 8.70 6.58
CA VAL A 193 -13.83 9.74 6.91
C VAL A 193 -14.18 10.61 5.71
N PHE A 194 -15.43 11.08 5.65
CA PHE A 194 -15.88 12.04 4.65
C PHE A 194 -15.30 13.43 4.89
N LEU A 195 -15.05 14.13 3.79
CA LEU A 195 -14.63 15.53 3.73
C LEU A 195 -15.80 16.42 3.27
N GLU A 196 -15.65 17.73 3.44
CA GLU A 196 -16.69 18.71 3.06
C GLU A 196 -17.04 18.68 1.56
N ASN A 197 -16.11 18.28 0.71
CA ASN A 197 -16.31 18.18 -0.74
C ASN A 197 -17.01 16.87 -1.18
N GLY A 198 -17.46 16.03 -0.22
CA GLY A 198 -18.11 14.76 -0.47
C GLY A 198 -17.20 13.58 -0.77
N TYR A 199 -15.90 13.80 -0.95
CA TYR A 199 -14.91 12.72 -1.01
C TYR A 199 -14.58 12.19 0.37
N THR A 200 -14.05 10.96 0.44
CA THR A 200 -13.40 10.46 1.65
C THR A 200 -11.91 10.79 1.65
N LYS A 201 -11.26 10.72 2.82
CA LYS A 201 -9.79 10.83 2.91
C LYS A 201 -9.09 9.78 2.07
N GLU A 202 -9.64 8.56 2.00
CA GLU A 202 -9.07 7.47 1.17
C GLU A 202 -9.07 7.85 -0.31
N GLU A 203 -10.17 8.38 -0.82
CA GLU A 203 -10.29 8.84 -2.20
C GLU A 203 -9.31 9.97 -2.52
N MET A 204 -9.12 10.90 -1.57
CA MET A 204 -8.16 12.00 -1.75
C MET A 204 -6.69 11.54 -1.74
N LYS A 205 -6.36 10.40 -1.12
CA LYS A 205 -5.03 9.79 -1.28
C LYS A 205 -4.81 9.35 -2.73
N LEU A 206 -5.79 8.68 -3.34
CA LEU A 206 -5.76 8.28 -4.75
C LEU A 206 -5.70 9.47 -5.72
N VAL A 207 -6.23 10.62 -5.34
CA VAL A 207 -6.16 11.85 -6.16
C VAL A 207 -4.80 12.53 -6.06
N LYS A 208 -4.17 12.54 -4.89
CA LYS A 208 -2.98 13.37 -4.61
C LYS A 208 -1.67 12.60 -4.69
N GLU A 209 -1.61 11.41 -4.11
CA GLU A 209 -0.37 10.63 -4.00
C GLU A 209 0.22 10.24 -5.36
N PRO A 210 -0.58 9.79 -6.39
CA PRO A 210 -0.04 9.45 -7.70
C PRO A 210 0.69 10.62 -8.36
N LYS A 211 0.17 11.84 -8.24
CA LYS A 211 0.80 13.04 -8.78
C LYS A 211 2.17 13.29 -8.18
N LYS A 212 2.29 13.13 -6.86
CA LYS A 212 3.56 13.29 -6.15
C LYS A 212 4.57 12.21 -6.53
N ILE A 213 4.14 10.95 -6.63
CA ILE A 213 5.01 9.82 -7.00
C ILE A 213 5.52 9.95 -8.43
N LEU A 214 4.63 10.32 -9.37
CA LEU A 214 4.97 10.47 -10.78
C LEU A 214 5.65 11.82 -11.12
N GLY A 215 5.66 12.77 -10.17
CA GLY A 215 6.22 14.10 -10.40
C GLY A 215 5.47 14.91 -11.46
N ASP A 216 4.20 14.62 -11.67
CA ASP A 216 3.34 15.30 -12.65
C ASP A 216 1.95 15.57 -12.06
N ASP A 217 1.51 16.80 -12.08
CA ASP A 217 0.20 17.24 -11.57
C ASP A 217 -0.80 17.65 -12.67
N ARG A 218 -0.41 17.55 -13.95
CA ARG A 218 -1.20 18.02 -15.10
C ARG A 218 -2.41 17.15 -15.41
N PHE A 219 -2.42 15.88 -15.02
CA PHE A 219 -3.56 15.00 -15.24
C PHE A 219 -4.59 15.06 -14.09
N SER A 220 -5.85 14.84 -14.43
CA SER A 220 -6.97 14.85 -13.48
C SER A 220 -7.26 13.43 -12.97
N ILE A 221 -7.56 13.31 -11.67
CA ILE A 221 -7.99 12.03 -11.07
C ILE A 221 -9.27 12.24 -10.28
N THR A 222 -10.18 11.27 -10.38
CA THR A 222 -11.31 11.11 -9.46
C THR A 222 -11.42 9.66 -9.02
N ALA A 223 -11.86 9.45 -7.78
CA ALA A 223 -11.94 8.11 -7.20
C ALA A 223 -13.24 7.91 -6.41
N THR A 224 -13.73 6.67 -6.40
CA THR A 224 -14.75 6.18 -5.48
C THR A 224 -14.21 4.95 -4.78
N ALA A 225 -14.08 5.01 -3.47
CA ALA A 225 -13.54 3.92 -2.66
C ALA A 225 -14.65 3.08 -2.05
N VAL A 226 -14.68 1.79 -2.38
CA VAL A 226 -15.71 0.85 -1.94
C VAL A 226 -15.08 -0.26 -1.09
N ARG A 227 -15.63 -0.51 0.10
CA ARG A 227 -15.30 -1.66 0.93
C ARG A 227 -16.14 -2.86 0.50
N ILE A 228 -15.50 -4.00 0.31
CA ILE A 228 -16.14 -5.26 -0.06
C ILE A 228 -15.79 -6.39 0.91
N PRO A 229 -16.62 -7.46 1.01
CA PRO A 229 -16.43 -8.55 1.97
C PRO A 229 -15.35 -9.55 1.51
N THR A 230 -14.10 -9.09 1.39
CA THR A 230 -12.94 -9.92 1.11
C THR A 230 -11.88 -9.70 2.19
N ALA A 231 -11.16 -10.74 2.58
CA ALA A 231 -10.16 -10.67 3.64
C ALA A 231 -8.76 -10.27 3.14
N GLY A 232 -8.46 -10.38 1.85
CA GLY A 232 -7.14 -10.04 1.30
C GLY A 232 -7.23 -9.58 -0.15
N GLY A 233 -6.34 -8.66 -0.53
CA GLY A 233 -6.26 -8.09 -1.86
C GLY A 233 -7.27 -6.96 -2.13
N HIS A 234 -6.76 -5.86 -2.69
CA HIS A 234 -7.58 -4.76 -3.21
C HIS A 234 -7.66 -4.88 -4.72
N SER A 235 -8.83 -4.55 -5.27
CA SER A 235 -9.03 -4.46 -6.71
C SER A 235 -9.40 -3.04 -7.12
N GLU A 236 -9.10 -2.67 -8.36
CA GLU A 236 -9.42 -1.36 -8.92
C GLU A 236 -9.92 -1.51 -10.35
N ALA A 237 -11.08 -0.93 -10.64
CA ALA A 237 -11.51 -0.64 -12.00
C ALA A 237 -11.01 0.74 -12.38
N VAL A 238 -10.14 0.80 -13.37
CA VAL A 238 -9.48 2.04 -13.80
C VAL A 238 -9.84 2.33 -15.24
N ASN A 239 -10.31 3.56 -15.48
CA ASN A 239 -10.43 4.13 -16.80
C ASN A 239 -9.42 5.28 -16.92
N VAL A 240 -8.52 5.22 -17.89
CA VAL A 240 -7.48 6.22 -18.11
C VAL A 240 -7.54 6.74 -19.54
N GLN A 241 -7.56 8.07 -19.67
CA GLN A 241 -7.43 8.78 -20.94
C GLN A 241 -6.01 9.31 -21.10
N PHE A 242 -5.44 9.12 -22.28
CA PHE A 242 -4.11 9.59 -22.66
C PHE A 242 -4.16 10.75 -23.67
N GLU A 243 -3.04 11.45 -23.81
CA GLU A 243 -2.85 12.45 -24.87
C GLU A 243 -2.61 11.78 -26.22
N HIS A 244 -1.88 10.66 -26.22
CA HIS A 244 -1.48 9.93 -27.41
C HIS A 244 -2.27 8.62 -27.55
N ASP A 245 -2.59 8.27 -28.78
CA ASP A 245 -3.22 6.99 -29.10
C ASP A 245 -2.27 5.80 -28.84
N PHE A 246 -2.82 4.61 -28.67
CA PHE A 246 -2.07 3.43 -28.27
C PHE A 246 -2.58 2.16 -28.98
N GLU A 247 -1.68 1.21 -29.14
CA GLU A 247 -2.03 -0.15 -29.54
C GLU A 247 -2.13 -1.05 -28.31
N ILE A 248 -3.21 -1.84 -28.22
CA ILE A 248 -3.46 -2.71 -27.04
C ILE A 248 -2.30 -3.68 -26.77
N GLU A 249 -1.71 -4.26 -27.82
CA GLU A 249 -0.58 -5.18 -27.64
C GLU A 249 0.67 -4.47 -27.13
N LYS A 250 0.88 -3.19 -27.50
CA LYS A 250 1.97 -2.39 -26.94
C LYS A 250 1.71 -2.07 -25.46
N VAL A 251 0.47 -1.77 -25.07
CA VAL A 251 0.10 -1.61 -23.65
C VAL A 251 0.41 -2.89 -22.85
N ARG A 252 -0.03 -4.07 -23.36
CA ARG A 252 0.27 -5.34 -22.70
C ARG A 252 1.76 -5.61 -22.59
N LYS A 253 2.53 -5.28 -23.62
CA LYS A 253 3.99 -5.43 -23.62
C LYS A 253 4.62 -4.55 -22.55
N LEU A 254 4.30 -3.26 -22.50
CA LEU A 254 4.82 -2.33 -21.50
C LEU A 254 4.54 -2.82 -20.07
N LEU A 255 3.32 -3.30 -19.80
CA LEU A 255 2.95 -3.86 -18.50
C LEU A 255 3.73 -5.14 -18.16
N ARG A 256 3.94 -6.06 -19.13
CA ARG A 256 4.74 -7.28 -18.91
C ARG A 256 6.21 -7.01 -18.65
N GLU A 257 6.74 -5.93 -19.22
CA GLU A 257 8.14 -5.51 -19.05
C GLU A 257 8.36 -4.67 -17.78
N SER A 258 7.27 -4.29 -17.09
CA SER A 258 7.35 -3.47 -15.87
C SER A 258 7.68 -4.33 -14.65
N PRO A 259 8.73 -3.99 -13.88
CA PRO A 259 9.08 -4.72 -12.67
C PRO A 259 7.91 -4.81 -11.69
N GLY A 260 7.68 -6.00 -11.13
CA GLY A 260 6.64 -6.24 -10.13
C GLY A 260 5.20 -6.25 -10.69
N VAL A 261 5.01 -6.19 -12.02
CA VAL A 261 3.70 -6.28 -12.67
C VAL A 261 3.55 -7.60 -13.41
N ILE A 262 2.41 -8.27 -13.22
CA ILE A 262 2.03 -9.49 -13.95
C ILE A 262 0.74 -9.25 -14.72
N VAL A 263 0.77 -9.48 -16.04
CA VAL A 263 -0.42 -9.42 -16.89
C VAL A 263 -1.16 -10.76 -16.86
N GLN A 264 -2.37 -10.77 -16.32
CA GLN A 264 -3.31 -11.89 -16.32
C GLN A 264 -4.55 -11.51 -17.16
N ASP A 265 -4.47 -11.66 -18.47
CA ASP A 265 -5.49 -11.14 -19.40
C ASP A 265 -5.74 -12.13 -20.56
N ASN A 266 -6.37 -13.27 -20.26
CA ASN A 266 -6.87 -14.21 -21.26
C ASN A 266 -8.38 -14.40 -21.08
N VAL A 267 -9.16 -13.55 -21.74
CA VAL A 267 -10.62 -13.55 -21.60
C VAL A 267 -11.28 -14.80 -22.18
N LYS A 268 -10.63 -15.49 -23.12
CA LYS A 268 -11.17 -16.73 -23.72
C LYS A 268 -11.16 -17.88 -22.72
N GLU A 269 -10.21 -17.88 -21.80
CA GLU A 269 -10.05 -18.88 -20.75
C GLU A 269 -10.53 -18.39 -19.38
N ASN A 270 -11.19 -17.23 -19.32
CA ASN A 270 -11.63 -16.57 -18.08
C ASN A 270 -10.47 -16.31 -17.09
N ILE A 271 -9.27 -16.02 -17.61
CA ILE A 271 -8.11 -15.66 -16.79
C ILE A 271 -8.05 -14.16 -16.63
N TYR A 272 -8.21 -13.70 -15.40
CA TYR A 272 -8.13 -12.31 -14.96
C TYR A 272 -7.73 -12.24 -13.47
N PRO A 273 -7.16 -11.11 -12.99
CA PRO A 273 -6.78 -10.98 -11.60
C PRO A 273 -7.98 -10.97 -10.65
N MET A 274 -7.83 -11.64 -9.51
CA MET A 274 -8.82 -11.65 -8.43
C MET A 274 -8.14 -11.48 -7.06
N PRO A 275 -8.80 -10.91 -6.04
CA PRO A 275 -8.24 -10.81 -4.70
C PRO A 275 -7.69 -12.13 -4.17
N ILE A 276 -8.45 -13.22 -4.31
CA ILE A 276 -8.04 -14.56 -3.84
C ILE A 276 -6.76 -15.08 -4.51
N THR A 277 -6.50 -14.71 -5.77
CA THR A 277 -5.29 -15.16 -6.50
C THR A 277 -4.09 -14.25 -6.29
N ALA A 278 -4.32 -13.00 -5.89
CA ALA A 278 -3.29 -12.03 -5.55
C ALA A 278 -2.88 -12.09 -4.07
N HIS A 279 -3.72 -12.68 -3.22
CA HIS A 279 -3.46 -12.78 -1.78
C HIS A 279 -2.12 -13.49 -1.49
N GLN A 280 -1.34 -12.93 -0.57
CA GLN A 280 0.01 -13.37 -0.18
C GLN A 280 1.05 -13.33 -1.30
N LYS A 281 0.84 -12.52 -2.35
CA LYS A 281 1.81 -12.27 -3.41
C LYS A 281 2.29 -10.83 -3.40
N ASP A 282 3.51 -10.62 -3.88
CA ASP A 282 4.14 -9.29 -3.89
C ASP A 282 3.90 -8.53 -5.19
N GLU A 283 3.38 -9.18 -6.22
CA GLU A 283 3.17 -8.58 -7.52
C GLU A 283 1.85 -7.81 -7.60
N VAL A 284 1.81 -6.88 -8.53
CA VAL A 284 0.59 -6.20 -8.99
C VAL A 284 0.10 -6.89 -10.25
N PHE A 285 -1.12 -7.40 -10.20
CA PHE A 285 -1.74 -8.12 -11.32
C PHE A 285 -2.64 -7.20 -12.13
N VAL A 286 -2.48 -7.20 -13.44
CA VAL A 286 -3.26 -6.36 -14.36
C VAL A 286 -3.94 -7.24 -15.40
N GLY A 287 -5.23 -7.02 -15.59
CA GLY A 287 -6.03 -7.71 -16.61
C GLY A 287 -7.21 -6.89 -17.08
N ARG A 288 -8.11 -7.52 -17.87
CA ARG A 288 -9.26 -6.86 -18.49
C ARG A 288 -8.86 -5.62 -19.28
N ILE A 289 -7.69 -5.69 -19.93
CA ILE A 289 -7.07 -4.63 -20.72
C ILE A 289 -7.82 -4.49 -22.03
N ARG A 290 -8.48 -3.34 -22.22
CA ARG A 290 -9.30 -3.08 -23.41
C ARG A 290 -9.47 -1.59 -23.66
N ARG A 291 -9.63 -1.20 -24.91
CA ARG A 291 -10.02 0.17 -25.26
C ARG A 291 -11.37 0.54 -24.62
N ASP A 292 -11.52 1.79 -24.29
CA ASP A 292 -12.81 2.40 -24.00
C ASP A 292 -13.35 2.98 -25.32
N GLU A 293 -14.38 2.33 -25.89
CA GLU A 293 -14.97 2.76 -27.17
C GLU A 293 -15.81 4.03 -27.04
N SER A 294 -16.11 4.47 -25.82
CA SER A 294 -16.92 5.67 -25.56
C SER A 294 -16.11 6.96 -25.51
N GLN A 295 -14.77 6.84 -25.42
CA GLN A 295 -13.88 7.99 -25.27
C GLN A 295 -12.57 7.77 -26.02
N GLU A 296 -12.14 8.75 -26.81
CA GLU A 296 -10.86 8.70 -27.54
C GLU A 296 -9.66 8.52 -26.61
N ASN A 297 -8.67 7.76 -27.09
CA ASN A 297 -7.42 7.50 -26.41
C ASN A 297 -7.59 6.97 -24.97
N SER A 298 -8.66 6.23 -24.72
CA SER A 298 -9.02 5.78 -23.39
C SER A 298 -8.93 4.25 -23.27
N LEU A 299 -8.46 3.82 -22.09
CA LEU A 299 -8.16 2.45 -21.74
C LEU A 299 -8.88 2.07 -20.45
N ASN A 300 -9.46 0.86 -20.42
CA ASN A 300 -9.94 0.25 -19.19
C ASN A 300 -9.00 -0.85 -18.73
N LEU A 301 -8.71 -0.86 -17.42
CA LEU A 301 -7.87 -1.83 -16.73
C LEU A 301 -8.58 -2.38 -15.49
N TRP A 302 -8.20 -3.58 -15.09
CA TRP A 302 -8.52 -4.18 -13.80
C TRP A 302 -7.21 -4.53 -13.11
N ILE A 303 -6.96 -3.94 -11.93
CA ILE A 303 -5.71 -4.05 -11.18
C ILE A 303 -6.01 -4.69 -9.84
N VAL A 304 -5.19 -5.67 -9.44
CA VAL A 304 -5.34 -6.35 -8.15
C VAL A 304 -3.98 -6.54 -7.50
N SER A 305 -3.87 -6.27 -6.21
CA SER A 305 -2.66 -6.56 -5.43
C SER A 305 -3.01 -6.88 -3.98
N ASP A 306 -2.14 -7.60 -3.28
CA ASP A 306 -2.26 -7.77 -1.83
C ASP A 306 -1.93 -6.46 -1.12
N ASN A 307 -2.93 -5.91 -0.43
CA ASN A 307 -2.85 -4.61 0.25
C ASN A 307 -1.94 -4.60 1.48
N LEU A 308 -1.65 -5.76 2.06
CA LEU A 308 -0.73 -5.89 3.20
C LEU A 308 0.71 -6.15 2.76
N ARG A 309 0.90 -6.78 1.57
CA ARG A 309 2.22 -7.07 0.99
C ARG A 309 2.70 -5.89 0.15
N LYS A 310 2.54 -5.95 -1.18
CA LYS A 310 2.99 -4.83 -2.05
C LYS A 310 2.34 -3.50 -1.65
N GLY A 311 1.08 -3.52 -1.25
CA GLY A 311 0.36 -2.34 -0.78
C GLY A 311 0.89 -1.71 0.53
N ALA A 312 1.79 -2.39 1.27
CA ALA A 312 2.31 -1.90 2.55
C ALA A 312 3.70 -2.46 2.87
N ALA A 313 3.75 -3.69 3.41
CA ALA A 313 4.96 -4.27 3.99
C ALA A 313 6.08 -4.45 2.97
N THR A 314 5.78 -5.04 1.81
CA THR A 314 6.78 -5.32 0.78
C THR A 314 7.37 -4.03 0.23
N ASN A 315 6.52 -3.02 -0.06
CA ASN A 315 7.01 -1.72 -0.53
C ASN A 315 7.92 -1.04 0.50
N ALA A 316 7.55 -1.09 1.79
CA ALA A 316 8.39 -0.52 2.86
C ALA A 316 9.74 -1.25 3.01
N VAL A 317 9.76 -2.59 2.90
CA VAL A 317 11.00 -3.38 2.93
C VAL A 317 11.85 -3.10 1.69
N GLN A 318 11.25 -2.99 0.50
CA GLN A 318 11.96 -2.62 -0.72
C GLN A 318 12.58 -1.22 -0.64
N ILE A 319 11.91 -0.24 0.00
CA ILE A 319 12.52 1.07 0.29
C ILE A 319 13.76 0.89 1.17
N ALA A 320 13.69 0.01 2.18
CA ALA A 320 14.84 -0.26 3.06
C ALA A 320 15.99 -0.97 2.33
N GLU A 321 15.71 -1.81 1.33
CA GLU A 321 16.72 -2.46 0.48
C GLU A 321 17.39 -1.48 -0.48
N TYR A 322 16.70 -0.41 -0.84
CA TYR A 322 17.21 0.62 -1.76
C TYR A 322 18.21 1.58 -1.08
N LEU A 323 18.19 1.67 0.26
CA LEU A 323 19.05 2.54 1.08
C LEU A 323 20.40 1.90 1.38
#